data_e3cd2807609e1339f6702be3ed764b9a
#
_entry.id   e3cd2807609e1339f6702be3ed764b9a
#
_cell.length_a   1.000
_cell.length_b   1.000
_cell.length_c   1.000
_cell.angle_alpha   90.00
_cell.angle_beta   90.00
_cell.angle_gamma   90.00
#
_symmetry.space_group_name_H-M   'P 1'
#
loop_
_entity.id
_entity.type
_entity.pdbx_description
1 polymer ?
#
loop_
_entity_poly.entity_id
_entity_poly.type
_entity_poly.pdbx_seq_one_letter_code
_entity_poly.pdbx_strand_id
1 'polypeptide(L)'
;LFIAEPFGINNVITVDMGGTSFDITMAKDGQTSLNRDIDFLRNRIGVPMIHVETLGAGGGSIAHVNSFGMLEVGPHSAGSYPGPACYQQGGDLPTVTDANIVLGYLNPEAALGGKVQLCKEKAESAIRYHVADPLNIELAHAAYGISTIVNQNMANGIRRITIEQGYDPRDFSLICAGGAAGMHIVELAEDMGINSVLVPKFASGLCAFGQIISDVKYNYLATQTMLIDGKHDYSALNATLKRLENEGRAKLQADGFKPEEIVVERSMEMRYVGQVHECNVAISNDDINDASMHTILHDFHLRHEALFTYSEPQSVVELVNVEVMVRGQVEKPHIAPIAASSKPASEAIVTRRPMILSHQYEWEDTPIYNGSELGAGDVIAGPAIIQEPTTTLLLKKGWQANLHTSGTYHLTKAA
;
A
#
# COMPACT_ATOMS: atom_id res chain seq x y z
N LEU A 1 -3.55 -7.78 -2.55
CA LEU A 1 -4.02 -9.16 -2.31
C LEU A 1 -3.49 -10.12 -3.38
N PHE A 2 -3.66 -9.86 -4.67
CA PHE A 2 -3.20 -10.72 -5.77
C PHE A 2 -1.71 -11.12 -5.66
N ILE A 3 -0.82 -10.20 -5.26
CA ILE A 3 0.61 -10.47 -5.06
C ILE A 3 0.85 -11.38 -3.84
N ALA A 4 0.00 -11.31 -2.84
CA ALA A 4 0.14 -12.03 -1.57
C ALA A 4 -0.49 -13.44 -1.61
N GLU A 5 -1.39 -13.68 -2.55
CA GLU A 5 -2.12 -14.94 -2.71
C GLU A 5 -1.20 -16.17 -2.83
N PRO A 6 -0.13 -16.15 -3.67
CA PRO A 6 0.79 -17.30 -3.77
C PRO A 6 1.53 -17.65 -2.47
N PHE A 7 1.52 -16.75 -1.49
CA PHE A 7 2.16 -16.92 -0.19
C PHE A 7 1.15 -17.26 0.93
N GLY A 8 -0.16 -17.33 0.61
CA GLY A 8 -1.21 -17.56 1.60
C GLY A 8 -1.39 -16.41 2.59
N ILE A 9 -1.00 -15.18 2.21
CA ILE A 9 -1.03 -14.00 3.06
C ILE A 9 -2.30 -13.19 2.76
N ASN A 10 -3.13 -12.98 3.80
CA ASN A 10 -4.40 -12.25 3.70
C ASN A 10 -4.36 -10.87 4.39
N ASN A 11 -3.36 -10.63 5.26
CA ASN A 11 -3.16 -9.36 5.95
C ASN A 11 -1.97 -8.65 5.33
N VAL A 12 -2.21 -7.56 4.61
CA VAL A 12 -1.17 -6.83 3.90
C VAL A 12 -1.30 -5.32 4.09
N ILE A 13 -0.16 -4.66 4.17
CA ILE A 13 -0.02 -3.21 4.05
C ILE A 13 0.76 -2.96 2.77
N THR A 14 0.12 -2.32 1.79
CA THR A 14 0.80 -1.93 0.55
C THR A 14 1.32 -0.52 0.71
N VAL A 15 2.59 -0.33 0.40
CA VAL A 15 3.26 0.97 0.40
C VAL A 15 3.82 1.25 -0.98
N ASP A 16 3.47 2.41 -1.54
CA ASP A 16 3.94 2.87 -2.84
C ASP A 16 4.74 4.16 -2.66
N MET A 17 6.05 4.10 -2.91
CA MET A 17 6.91 5.27 -2.89
C MET A 17 7.40 5.61 -4.29
N GLY A 18 6.90 6.73 -4.77
CA GLY A 18 7.33 7.34 -6.01
C GLY A 18 8.34 8.47 -5.79
N GLY A 19 8.38 9.42 -6.74
CA GLY A 19 9.23 10.62 -6.62
C GLY A 19 8.69 11.68 -5.65
N THR A 20 7.38 11.72 -5.41
CA THR A 20 6.72 12.84 -4.71
C THR A 20 5.90 12.42 -3.50
N SER A 21 5.21 11.28 -3.57
CA SER A 21 4.31 10.81 -2.53
C SER A 21 4.66 9.41 -2.05
N PHE A 22 4.15 9.08 -0.89
CA PHE A 22 4.12 7.77 -0.30
C PHE A 22 2.68 7.44 0.03
N ASP A 23 2.13 6.47 -0.67
CA ASP A 23 0.75 6.06 -0.55
C ASP A 23 0.67 4.72 0.21
N ILE A 24 -0.24 4.64 1.17
CA ILE A 24 -0.38 3.50 2.07
C ILE A 24 -1.82 3.01 2.05
N THR A 25 -2.01 1.72 1.87
CA THR A 25 -3.32 1.07 2.01
C THR A 25 -3.18 -0.25 2.74
N MET A 26 -4.27 -0.69 3.37
CA MET A 26 -4.29 -1.90 4.18
C MET A 26 -5.41 -2.82 3.72
N ALA A 27 -5.15 -4.13 3.73
CA ALA A 27 -6.16 -5.16 3.65
C ALA A 27 -5.99 -6.13 4.82
N LYS A 28 -7.09 -6.44 5.48
CA LYS A 28 -7.16 -7.40 6.59
C LYS A 28 -8.13 -8.51 6.25
N ASP A 29 -7.76 -9.75 6.55
CA ASP A 29 -8.56 -10.95 6.27
C ASP A 29 -9.04 -11.01 4.81
N GLY A 30 -8.18 -10.56 3.87
CA GLY A 30 -8.46 -10.53 2.44
C GLY A 30 -9.40 -9.40 2.00
N GLN A 31 -9.74 -8.45 2.88
CA GLN A 31 -10.63 -7.33 2.58
C GLN A 31 -9.93 -6.00 2.72
N THR A 32 -10.13 -5.11 1.75
CA THR A 32 -9.62 -3.73 1.80
C THR A 32 -10.53 -2.85 2.65
N SER A 33 -9.94 -1.97 3.47
CA SER A 33 -10.70 -0.94 4.18
C SER A 33 -11.32 0.05 3.19
N LEU A 34 -12.63 0.28 3.33
CA LEU A 34 -13.35 1.28 2.56
C LEU A 34 -13.61 2.50 3.44
N ASN A 35 -13.31 3.68 2.94
CA ASN A 35 -13.73 4.93 3.52
C ASN A 35 -15.01 5.40 2.81
N ARG A 36 -16.08 5.63 3.57
CA ARG A 36 -17.39 6.12 3.07
C ARG A 36 -17.61 7.61 3.34
N ASP A 37 -16.76 8.20 4.18
CA ASP A 37 -16.81 9.61 4.57
C ASP A 37 -15.49 10.29 4.18
N ILE A 38 -15.36 10.59 2.91
CA ILE A 38 -14.16 11.26 2.40
C ILE A 38 -14.37 12.75 2.50
N ASP A 39 -13.54 13.43 3.30
CA ASP A 39 -13.47 14.89 3.30
C ASP A 39 -12.47 15.34 2.22
N PHE A 40 -12.98 15.82 1.11
CA PHE A 40 -12.16 16.38 0.04
C PHE A 40 -12.43 17.87 -0.09
N LEU A 41 -11.42 18.69 0.21
CA LEU A 41 -11.51 20.15 0.18
C LEU A 41 -12.71 20.70 0.97
N ARG A 42 -12.98 20.15 2.17
CA ARG A 42 -14.12 20.46 3.05
C ARG A 42 -15.50 20.06 2.48
N ASN A 43 -15.51 19.22 1.46
CA ASN A 43 -16.73 18.60 0.94
C ASN A 43 -16.74 17.12 1.32
N ARG A 44 -17.79 16.65 1.96
CA ARG A 44 -17.98 15.24 2.21
C ARG A 44 -18.46 14.55 0.94
N ILE A 45 -17.72 13.52 0.53
CA ILE A 45 -18.04 12.69 -0.63
C ILE A 45 -18.49 11.33 -0.11
N GLY A 46 -19.76 10.99 -0.27
CA GLY A 46 -20.37 9.74 0.20
C GLY A 46 -20.18 8.57 -0.77
N VAL A 47 -19.06 8.50 -1.50
CA VAL A 47 -18.74 7.39 -2.39
C VAL A 47 -17.77 6.45 -1.68
N PRO A 48 -18.09 5.14 -1.55
CA PRO A 48 -17.14 4.19 -0.98
C PRO A 48 -15.87 4.12 -1.82
N MET A 49 -14.73 4.46 -1.20
CA MET A 49 -13.42 4.40 -1.83
C MET A 49 -12.46 3.59 -0.95
N ILE A 50 -11.47 2.96 -1.55
CA ILE A 50 -10.40 2.31 -0.78
C ILE A 50 -9.72 3.39 0.08
N HIS A 51 -9.55 3.09 1.36
CA HIS A 51 -8.83 3.98 2.26
C HIS A 51 -7.35 4.01 1.88
N VAL A 52 -6.88 5.15 1.43
CA VAL A 52 -5.48 5.42 1.09
C VAL A 52 -5.01 6.60 1.93
N GLU A 53 -3.97 6.39 2.71
CA GLU A 53 -3.24 7.47 3.40
C GLU A 53 -2.10 7.92 2.51
N THR A 54 -2.06 9.20 2.17
CA THR A 54 -1.03 9.77 1.30
C THR A 54 -0.16 10.76 2.07
N LEU A 55 1.15 10.58 1.99
CA LEU A 55 2.13 11.47 2.61
C LEU A 55 3.01 12.15 1.56
N GLY A 56 3.40 13.38 1.82
CA GLY A 56 4.43 14.09 1.05
C GLY A 56 5.83 13.55 1.35
N ALA A 57 6.05 12.27 1.08
CA ALA A 57 7.33 11.58 1.26
C ALA A 57 7.66 10.80 -0.02
N GLY A 58 8.79 11.06 -0.64
CA GLY A 58 9.20 10.41 -1.89
C GLY A 58 10.67 10.66 -2.20
N GLY A 59 11.16 10.12 -3.29
CA GLY A 59 12.55 10.31 -3.70
C GLY A 59 12.94 11.77 -3.93
N GLY A 60 12.00 12.62 -4.35
CA GLY A 60 12.18 14.06 -4.54
C GLY A 60 11.87 14.92 -3.31
N SER A 61 11.56 14.34 -2.16
CA SER A 61 11.32 15.11 -0.92
C SER A 61 12.57 15.90 -0.54
N ILE A 62 12.39 17.22 -0.41
CA ILE A 62 13.48 18.16 -0.17
C ILE A 62 13.88 18.10 1.30
N ALA A 63 15.19 18.00 1.55
CA ALA A 63 15.77 18.11 2.87
C ALA A 63 16.23 19.55 3.13
N HIS A 64 15.95 20.07 4.30
CA HIS A 64 16.38 21.41 4.72
C HIS A 64 16.57 21.50 6.24
N VAL A 65 17.34 22.49 6.64
CA VAL A 65 17.49 22.83 8.06
C VAL A 65 16.53 23.97 8.38
N ASN A 66 15.63 23.76 9.32
CA ASN A 66 14.64 24.74 9.71
C ASN A 66 15.24 25.87 10.58
N SER A 67 14.42 26.88 10.92
CA SER A 67 14.83 28.02 11.75
C SER A 67 15.29 27.66 13.18
N PHE A 68 15.01 26.44 13.64
CA PHE A 68 15.43 25.94 14.93
C PHE A 68 16.72 25.09 14.85
N GLY A 69 17.34 24.99 13.66
CA GLY A 69 18.53 24.18 13.47
C GLY A 69 18.27 22.68 13.40
N MET A 70 17.03 22.25 13.07
CA MET A 70 16.68 20.84 12.94
C MET A 70 16.56 20.47 11.46
N LEU A 71 17.02 19.26 11.13
CA LEU A 71 16.83 18.67 9.81
C LEU A 71 15.38 18.24 9.61
N GLU A 72 14.78 18.67 8.52
CA GLU A 72 13.44 18.26 8.06
C GLU A 72 13.50 17.71 6.63
N VAL A 73 12.65 16.74 6.29
CA VAL A 73 12.56 16.12 4.98
C VAL A 73 11.11 16.09 4.53
N GLY A 74 10.82 16.76 3.40
CA GLY A 74 9.46 16.98 2.93
C GLY A 74 8.73 18.07 3.74
N PRO A 75 7.40 18.22 3.59
CA PRO A 75 6.56 17.55 2.60
C PRO A 75 6.75 18.08 1.17
N HIS A 76 7.54 19.17 1.00
CA HIS A 76 7.83 19.73 -0.30
C HIS A 76 8.72 18.80 -1.13
N SER A 77 8.39 18.67 -2.42
CA SER A 77 9.13 17.85 -3.37
C SER A 77 9.72 18.70 -4.47
N ALA A 78 10.94 18.36 -4.91
CA ALA A 78 11.55 18.93 -6.10
C ALA A 78 10.85 18.50 -7.41
N GLY A 79 9.93 17.55 -7.33
CA GLY A 79 9.23 16.98 -8.48
C GLY A 79 10.15 16.25 -9.45
N SER A 80 9.70 16.11 -10.69
CA SER A 80 10.52 15.54 -11.77
C SER A 80 11.36 16.61 -12.48
N TYR A 81 10.93 17.88 -12.42
CA TYR A 81 11.62 19.05 -12.97
C TYR A 81 11.41 20.24 -12.02
N PRO A 82 12.47 20.96 -11.63
CA PRO A 82 13.88 20.71 -11.94
C PRO A 82 14.43 19.41 -11.33
N GLY A 83 13.71 18.80 -10.35
CA GLY A 83 14.04 17.53 -9.74
C GLY A 83 15.18 17.59 -8.73
N PRO A 84 15.61 16.43 -8.23
CA PRO A 84 16.79 16.25 -7.39
C PRO A 84 18.05 16.91 -7.99
N ALA A 85 18.95 17.39 -7.16
CA ALA A 85 20.19 18.02 -7.61
C ALA A 85 21.01 17.09 -8.53
N CYS A 86 21.01 15.81 -8.24
CA CYS A 86 21.70 14.78 -9.04
C CYS A 86 21.13 14.61 -10.47
N TYR A 87 19.92 15.09 -10.79
CA TYR A 87 19.33 14.95 -12.13
C TYR A 87 19.92 15.90 -13.16
N GLN A 88 20.69 16.88 -12.74
CA GLN A 88 21.36 17.88 -13.62
C GLN A 88 20.38 18.69 -14.48
N GLN A 89 19.12 18.84 -14.05
CA GLN A 89 18.07 19.57 -14.77
C GLN A 89 17.79 20.97 -14.19
N GLY A 90 18.73 21.50 -13.39
CA GLY A 90 18.63 22.82 -12.78
C GLY A 90 18.18 22.79 -11.32
N GLY A 91 17.89 21.63 -10.73
CA GLY A 91 17.67 21.46 -9.28
C GLY A 91 18.98 21.64 -8.51
N ASP A 92 18.90 22.34 -7.38
CA ASP A 92 20.04 22.63 -6.48
C ASP A 92 19.76 22.23 -5.03
N LEU A 93 18.51 21.88 -4.70
CA LEU A 93 18.10 21.46 -3.38
C LEU A 93 18.33 19.95 -3.16
N PRO A 94 18.83 19.56 -1.96
CA PRO A 94 19.07 18.17 -1.66
C PRO A 94 17.75 17.42 -1.43
N THR A 95 17.68 16.20 -1.95
CA THR A 95 16.51 15.34 -1.83
C THR A 95 16.87 13.96 -1.26
N VAL A 96 15.86 13.13 -1.00
CA VAL A 96 16.04 11.72 -0.62
C VAL A 96 16.81 10.95 -1.70
N THR A 97 16.58 11.24 -2.99
CA THR A 97 17.34 10.61 -4.08
C THR A 97 18.82 10.99 -4.02
N ASP A 98 19.15 12.25 -3.73
CA ASP A 98 20.53 12.68 -3.55
C ASP A 98 21.19 11.96 -2.35
N ALA A 99 20.46 11.82 -1.25
CA ALA A 99 20.94 11.07 -0.08
C ALA A 99 21.20 9.59 -0.44
N ASN A 100 20.32 8.93 -1.17
CA ASN A 100 20.48 7.55 -1.60
C ASN A 100 21.69 7.34 -2.52
N ILE A 101 22.07 8.33 -3.32
CA ILE A 101 23.31 8.31 -4.11
C ILE A 101 24.54 8.44 -3.19
N VAL A 102 24.53 9.40 -2.28
CA VAL A 102 25.66 9.62 -1.36
C VAL A 102 25.89 8.42 -0.46
N LEU A 103 24.83 7.76 0.00
CA LEU A 103 24.89 6.53 0.81
C LEU A 103 25.31 5.29 0.01
N GLY A 104 25.36 5.38 -1.32
CA GLY A 104 25.74 4.26 -2.21
C GLY A 104 24.57 3.37 -2.61
N TYR A 105 23.33 3.66 -2.23
CA TYR A 105 22.16 2.82 -2.54
C TYR A 105 21.79 2.85 -4.02
N LEU A 106 21.89 4.03 -4.67
CA LEU A 106 21.70 4.18 -6.11
C LEU A 106 23.05 4.20 -6.84
N ASN A 107 23.03 3.64 -8.05
CA ASN A 107 24.19 3.68 -8.95
C ASN A 107 24.21 5.02 -9.70
N PRO A 108 25.19 5.92 -9.47
CA PRO A 108 25.27 7.17 -10.20
C PRO A 108 25.64 6.99 -11.68
N GLU A 109 26.26 5.86 -12.06
CA GLU A 109 26.65 5.57 -13.44
C GLU A 109 25.48 5.01 -14.27
N ALA A 110 24.45 4.48 -13.64
CA ALA A 110 23.28 3.97 -14.32
C ALA A 110 22.25 5.10 -14.54
N ALA A 111 21.76 5.20 -15.77
CA ALA A 111 20.67 6.13 -16.05
C ALA A 111 19.38 5.68 -15.36
N LEU A 112 18.80 6.53 -14.50
CA LEU A 112 17.54 6.25 -13.82
C LEU A 112 16.40 6.11 -14.86
N GLY A 113 15.73 4.95 -14.84
CA GLY A 113 14.72 4.63 -15.84
C GLY A 113 15.24 4.67 -17.29
N GLY A 114 16.56 4.50 -17.48
CA GLY A 114 17.20 4.53 -18.80
C GLY A 114 17.30 5.91 -19.46
N LYS A 115 16.93 7.00 -18.76
CA LYS A 115 16.80 8.34 -19.35
C LYS A 115 17.55 9.45 -18.59
N VAL A 116 17.55 9.41 -17.26
CA VAL A 116 18.13 10.48 -16.43
C VAL A 116 19.51 10.06 -15.95
N GLN A 117 20.55 10.72 -16.45
CA GLN A 117 21.91 10.52 -15.99
C GLN A 117 22.10 11.18 -14.62
N LEU A 118 22.55 10.41 -13.64
CA LEU A 118 22.77 10.89 -12.29
C LEU A 118 24.19 11.48 -12.13
N CYS A 119 24.30 12.49 -11.25
CA CYS A 119 25.56 13.13 -10.92
C CYS A 119 25.78 13.13 -9.40
N LYS A 120 26.73 12.33 -8.95
CA LYS A 120 27.04 12.17 -7.53
C LYS A 120 27.59 13.47 -6.92
N GLU A 121 28.42 14.17 -7.64
CA GLU A 121 29.06 15.43 -7.17
C GLU A 121 28.02 16.52 -6.91
N LYS A 122 26.94 16.55 -7.69
CA LYS A 122 25.83 17.49 -7.46
C LYS A 122 25.03 17.12 -6.22
N ALA A 123 24.76 15.82 -6.01
CA ALA A 123 24.11 15.34 -4.81
C ALA A 123 24.95 15.69 -3.56
N GLU A 124 26.25 15.42 -3.59
CA GLU A 124 27.17 15.72 -2.49
C GLU A 124 27.22 17.22 -2.18
N SER A 125 27.31 18.06 -3.23
CA SER A 125 27.38 19.52 -3.08
C SER A 125 26.08 20.07 -2.49
N ALA A 126 24.92 19.61 -2.95
CA ALA A 126 23.62 20.04 -2.44
C ALA A 126 23.44 19.66 -0.95
N ILE A 127 23.72 18.40 -0.57
CA ILE A 127 23.61 17.96 0.80
C ILE A 127 24.62 18.70 1.70
N ARG A 128 25.85 18.91 1.22
CA ARG A 128 26.87 19.64 1.97
C ARG A 128 26.41 21.06 2.28
N TYR A 129 26.05 21.83 1.26
CA TYR A 129 25.71 23.22 1.40
C TYR A 129 24.43 23.47 2.23
N HIS A 130 23.38 22.67 2.00
CA HIS A 130 22.06 22.92 2.61
C HIS A 130 21.84 22.18 3.94
N VAL A 131 22.61 21.12 4.23
CA VAL A 131 22.39 20.29 5.41
C VAL A 131 23.65 20.11 6.25
N ALA A 132 24.74 19.59 5.68
CA ALA A 132 25.92 19.22 6.45
C ALA A 132 26.62 20.44 7.09
N ASP A 133 26.90 21.48 6.29
CA ASP A 133 27.56 22.70 6.76
C ASP A 133 26.71 23.47 7.79
N PRO A 134 25.38 23.70 7.56
CA PRO A 134 24.54 24.35 8.57
C PRO A 134 24.43 23.59 9.90
N LEU A 135 24.47 22.26 9.87
CA LEU A 135 24.43 21.43 11.08
C LEU A 135 25.82 21.13 11.66
N ASN A 136 26.89 21.51 10.96
CA ASN A 136 28.27 21.21 11.32
C ASN A 136 28.50 19.70 11.54
N ILE A 137 28.02 18.87 10.59
CA ILE A 137 28.17 17.40 10.58
C ILE A 137 28.82 16.92 9.28
N GLU A 138 29.33 15.70 9.31
CA GLU A 138 29.88 15.07 8.11
C GLU A 138 28.83 14.80 7.04
N LEU A 139 29.21 14.80 5.77
CA LEU A 139 28.33 14.55 4.63
C LEU A 139 27.56 13.22 4.75
N ALA A 140 28.25 12.17 5.19
CA ALA A 140 27.67 10.86 5.40
C ALA A 140 26.57 10.87 6.47
N HIS A 141 26.80 11.60 7.57
CA HIS A 141 25.80 11.78 8.62
C HIS A 141 24.58 12.55 8.14
N ALA A 142 24.79 13.60 7.34
CA ALA A 142 23.71 14.38 6.74
C ALA A 142 22.85 13.51 5.81
N ALA A 143 23.46 12.75 4.90
CA ALA A 143 22.76 11.86 3.97
C ALA A 143 22.00 10.76 4.71
N TYR A 144 22.59 10.13 5.71
CA TYR A 144 21.93 9.11 6.52
C TYR A 144 20.79 9.70 7.35
N GLY A 145 20.96 10.91 7.89
CA GLY A 145 19.90 11.66 8.58
C GLY A 145 18.70 11.94 7.70
N ILE A 146 18.92 12.33 6.44
CA ILE A 146 17.84 12.52 5.46
C ILE A 146 17.05 11.22 5.24
N SER A 147 17.77 10.09 5.04
CA SER A 147 17.15 8.78 4.86
C SER A 147 16.37 8.34 6.11
N THR A 148 16.93 8.55 7.28
CA THR A 148 16.28 8.21 8.57
C THR A 148 14.99 8.99 8.76
N ILE A 149 15.00 10.31 8.54
CA ILE A 149 13.81 11.15 8.75
C ILE A 149 12.70 10.79 7.78
N VAL A 150 12.99 10.55 6.49
CA VAL A 150 11.95 10.14 5.55
C VAL A 150 11.37 8.78 5.92
N ASN A 151 12.19 7.83 6.40
CA ASN A 151 11.72 6.53 6.87
C ASN A 151 10.80 6.69 8.08
N GLN A 152 11.15 7.54 9.06
CA GLN A 152 10.29 7.82 10.22
C GLN A 152 8.96 8.48 9.81
N ASN A 153 8.98 9.40 8.86
CA ASN A 153 7.76 10.01 8.31
C ASN A 153 6.84 8.95 7.68
N MET A 154 7.41 8.05 6.88
CA MET A 154 6.67 6.94 6.26
C MET A 154 6.15 5.94 7.31
N ALA A 155 6.97 5.58 8.30
CA ALA A 155 6.56 4.70 9.40
C ALA A 155 5.40 5.30 10.21
N ASN A 156 5.39 6.62 10.44
CA ASN A 156 4.27 7.31 11.09
C ASN A 156 2.98 7.21 10.26
N GLY A 157 3.06 7.25 8.93
CA GLY A 157 1.91 6.98 8.07
C GLY A 157 1.37 5.57 8.22
N ILE A 158 2.25 4.56 8.28
CA ILE A 158 1.84 3.18 8.53
C ILE A 158 1.16 3.05 9.91
N ARG A 159 1.67 3.72 10.95
CA ARG A 159 1.05 3.72 12.29
C ARG A 159 -0.37 4.28 12.28
N ARG A 160 -0.65 5.31 11.46
CA ARG A 160 -2.00 5.90 11.34
C ARG A 160 -3.03 4.91 10.82
N ILE A 161 -2.69 4.10 9.82
CA ILE A 161 -3.63 3.13 9.25
C ILE A 161 -3.67 1.80 10.00
N THR A 162 -2.76 1.60 10.97
CA THR A 162 -2.68 0.37 11.77
C THR A 162 -2.96 0.65 13.24
N ILE A 163 -1.97 1.12 13.98
CA ILE A 163 -2.03 1.27 15.45
C ILE A 163 -3.16 2.23 15.87
N GLU A 164 -3.33 3.36 15.19
CA GLU A 164 -4.39 4.32 15.50
C GLU A 164 -5.80 3.76 15.19
N GLN A 165 -5.87 2.72 14.36
CA GLN A 165 -7.11 1.99 14.07
C GLN A 165 -7.26 0.69 14.87
N GLY A 166 -6.37 0.44 15.83
CA GLY A 166 -6.41 -0.72 16.72
C GLY A 166 -5.83 -2.01 16.15
N TYR A 167 -5.04 -1.92 15.07
CA TYR A 167 -4.38 -3.08 14.47
C TYR A 167 -2.91 -3.14 14.89
N ASP A 168 -2.42 -4.36 15.11
CA ASP A 168 -1.00 -4.61 15.32
C ASP A 168 -0.30 -4.78 13.95
N PRO A 169 0.65 -3.89 13.57
CA PRO A 169 1.34 -4.01 12.29
C PRO A 169 2.13 -5.32 12.13
N ARG A 170 2.49 -6.00 13.22
CA ARG A 170 3.20 -7.28 13.21
C ARG A 170 2.37 -8.43 12.66
N ASP A 171 1.05 -8.28 12.59
CA ASP A 171 0.12 -9.27 12.01
C ASP A 171 0.02 -9.15 10.49
N PHE A 172 0.76 -8.20 9.89
CA PHE A 172 0.71 -7.90 8.46
C PHE A 172 2.05 -8.17 7.77
N SER A 173 1.97 -8.38 6.45
CA SER A 173 3.14 -8.33 5.56
C SER A 173 3.12 -7.02 4.78
N LEU A 174 4.30 -6.44 4.52
CA LEU A 174 4.41 -5.28 3.63
C LEU A 174 4.42 -5.74 2.17
N ILE A 175 3.74 -5.00 1.30
CA ILE A 175 3.90 -5.09 -0.16
C ILE A 175 4.56 -3.80 -0.64
N CYS A 176 5.72 -3.96 -1.27
CA CYS A 176 6.50 -2.86 -1.80
C CYS A 176 6.04 -2.50 -3.22
N ALA A 177 5.60 -1.27 -3.42
CA ALA A 177 5.28 -0.68 -4.70
C ALA A 177 6.06 0.62 -4.93
N GLY A 178 6.16 1.03 -6.18
CA GLY A 178 6.90 2.22 -6.59
C GLY A 178 8.40 1.97 -6.81
N GLY A 179 9.01 2.87 -7.56
CA GLY A 179 10.43 2.74 -7.94
C GLY A 179 11.41 3.03 -6.82
N ALA A 180 11.00 3.80 -5.80
CA ALA A 180 11.88 4.23 -4.70
C ALA A 180 11.72 3.38 -3.43
N ALA A 181 10.56 2.75 -3.20
CA ALA A 181 10.24 2.07 -1.95
C ALA A 181 11.23 0.96 -1.58
N GLY A 182 11.78 0.24 -2.56
CA GLY A 182 12.66 -0.90 -2.30
C GLY A 182 13.95 -0.55 -1.55
N MET A 183 14.41 0.71 -1.60
CA MET A 183 15.57 1.17 -0.83
C MET A 183 15.24 1.44 0.64
N HIS A 184 13.97 1.57 0.99
CA HIS A 184 13.49 1.97 2.31
C HIS A 184 12.68 0.87 3.02
N ILE A 185 12.19 -0.12 2.27
CA ILE A 185 11.17 -1.08 2.75
C ILE A 185 11.63 -1.95 3.91
N VAL A 186 12.90 -2.35 3.93
CA VAL A 186 13.46 -3.16 5.02
C VAL A 186 13.54 -2.35 6.32
N GLU A 187 13.95 -1.08 6.24
CA GLU A 187 13.95 -0.18 7.39
C GLU A 187 12.55 0.02 7.95
N LEU A 188 11.56 0.25 7.07
CA LEU A 188 10.15 0.37 7.47
C LEU A 188 9.64 -0.90 8.15
N ALA A 189 10.00 -2.07 7.63
CA ALA A 189 9.63 -3.35 8.23
C ALA A 189 10.26 -3.51 9.63
N GLU A 190 11.53 -3.12 9.82
CA GLU A 190 12.21 -3.14 11.10
C GLU A 190 11.55 -2.21 12.12
N ASP A 191 11.27 -0.96 11.73
CA ASP A 191 10.62 0.06 12.58
C ASP A 191 9.21 -0.36 13.03
N MET A 192 8.50 -1.11 12.20
CA MET A 192 7.15 -1.60 12.48
C MET A 192 7.13 -2.99 13.12
N GLY A 193 8.28 -3.66 13.24
CA GLY A 193 8.38 -5.03 13.74
C GLY A 193 7.79 -6.08 12.79
N ILE A 194 7.65 -5.74 11.50
CA ILE A 194 7.12 -6.63 10.46
C ILE A 194 8.25 -7.54 9.97
N ASN A 195 7.98 -8.84 9.86
CA ASN A 195 9.00 -9.83 9.51
C ASN A 195 8.85 -10.41 8.09
N SER A 196 7.87 -9.93 7.32
CA SER A 196 7.55 -10.42 5.98
C SER A 196 7.29 -9.24 5.03
N VAL A 197 8.04 -9.20 3.93
CA VAL A 197 7.92 -8.16 2.89
C VAL A 197 7.88 -8.81 1.51
N LEU A 198 6.93 -8.41 0.68
CA LEU A 198 6.78 -8.87 -0.70
C LEU A 198 7.18 -7.76 -1.66
N VAL A 199 8.13 -8.02 -2.53
CA VAL A 199 8.61 -7.06 -3.55
C VAL A 199 8.51 -7.70 -4.93
N PRO A 200 7.46 -7.40 -5.71
CA PRO A 200 7.38 -7.91 -7.08
C PRO A 200 8.46 -7.26 -7.97
N LYS A 201 9.01 -8.02 -8.92
CA LYS A 201 10.00 -7.51 -9.89
C LYS A 201 9.50 -6.27 -10.64
N PHE A 202 8.18 -6.15 -10.81
CA PHE A 202 7.50 -5.02 -11.44
C PHE A 202 6.92 -4.00 -10.44
N ALA A 203 7.50 -3.89 -9.25
CA ALA A 203 7.01 -3.01 -8.16
C ALA A 203 6.70 -1.58 -8.63
N SER A 204 7.48 -1.00 -9.52
CA SER A 204 7.25 0.35 -10.06
C SER A 204 5.99 0.49 -10.92
N GLY A 205 5.46 -0.62 -11.44
CA GLY A 205 4.23 -0.69 -12.24
C GLY A 205 3.02 -1.26 -11.49
N LEU A 206 3.14 -1.49 -10.17
CA LEU A 206 2.14 -2.22 -9.41
C LEU A 206 0.77 -1.51 -9.39
N CYS A 207 0.72 -0.19 -9.34
CA CYS A 207 -0.52 0.57 -9.43
C CYS A 207 -1.24 0.38 -10.78
N ALA A 208 -0.50 0.43 -11.90
CA ALA A 208 -1.06 0.18 -13.22
C ALA A 208 -1.53 -1.28 -13.35
N PHE A 209 -0.77 -2.23 -12.83
CA PHE A 209 -1.18 -3.62 -12.77
C PHE A 209 -2.45 -3.81 -11.93
N GLY A 210 -2.53 -3.16 -10.76
CA GLY A 210 -3.73 -3.17 -9.93
C GLY A 210 -4.98 -2.67 -10.65
N GLN A 211 -4.84 -1.64 -11.48
CA GLN A 211 -5.92 -1.11 -12.30
C GLN A 211 -6.42 -2.13 -13.34
N ILE A 212 -5.50 -2.84 -14.00
CA ILE A 212 -5.83 -3.86 -15.01
C ILE A 212 -6.60 -5.04 -14.40
N ILE A 213 -6.25 -5.43 -13.17
CA ILE A 213 -6.89 -6.57 -12.48
C ILE A 213 -8.11 -6.19 -11.65
N SER A 214 -8.46 -4.91 -11.56
CA SER A 214 -9.59 -4.46 -10.75
C SER A 214 -10.91 -4.78 -11.42
N ASP A 215 -11.84 -5.31 -10.63
CA ASP A 215 -13.21 -5.52 -11.07
C ASP A 215 -13.96 -4.19 -11.22
N VAL A 216 -14.90 -4.13 -12.15
CA VAL A 216 -15.82 -2.98 -12.28
C VAL A 216 -16.92 -3.12 -11.25
N LYS A 217 -17.14 -2.11 -10.43
CA LYS A 217 -18.13 -2.13 -9.34
C LYS A 217 -19.08 -0.95 -9.45
N TYR A 218 -20.36 -1.23 -9.25
CA TYR A 218 -21.41 -0.22 -9.09
C TYR A 218 -22.16 -0.46 -7.79
N ASN A 219 -22.30 0.58 -7.00
CA ASN A 219 -23.07 0.57 -5.75
C ASN A 219 -24.37 1.33 -5.93
N TYR A 220 -25.46 0.70 -5.54
CA TYR A 220 -26.80 1.25 -5.53
C TYR A 220 -27.32 1.28 -4.10
N LEU A 221 -27.67 2.44 -3.62
CA LEU A 221 -28.21 2.67 -2.28
C LEU A 221 -29.65 3.16 -2.40
N ALA A 222 -30.52 2.64 -1.56
CA ALA A 222 -31.88 3.18 -1.42
C ALA A 222 -32.24 3.26 0.06
N THR A 223 -32.80 4.40 0.45
CA THR A 223 -33.36 4.56 1.80
C THR A 223 -34.64 3.72 1.91
N GLN A 224 -34.68 2.84 2.89
CA GLN A 224 -35.78 1.92 3.16
C GLN A 224 -35.97 1.83 4.67
N THR A 225 -36.56 2.87 5.25
CA THR A 225 -36.76 2.93 6.72
C THR A 225 -37.84 1.94 7.16
N MET A 226 -37.45 1.04 8.07
CA MET A 226 -38.38 0.05 8.64
C MET A 226 -37.94 -0.30 10.07
N LEU A 227 -38.88 -0.26 11.01
CA LEU A 227 -38.64 -0.79 12.37
C LEU A 227 -38.85 -2.30 12.33
N ILE A 228 -37.90 -3.01 12.93
CA ILE A 228 -37.93 -4.49 12.99
C ILE A 228 -38.33 -4.87 14.41
N ASP A 229 -39.65 -4.94 14.66
CA ASP A 229 -40.26 -5.16 15.98
C ASP A 229 -41.25 -6.33 16.00
N GLY A 230 -41.23 -7.19 14.96
CA GLY A 230 -42.10 -8.33 14.84
C GLY A 230 -42.18 -8.89 13.42
N LYS A 231 -43.38 -9.39 13.03
CA LYS A 231 -43.62 -9.87 11.67
C LYS A 231 -43.95 -8.70 10.74
N HIS A 232 -43.33 -8.70 9.59
CA HIS A 232 -43.47 -7.62 8.61
C HIS A 232 -43.79 -8.16 7.22
N ASP A 233 -44.41 -7.33 6.39
CA ASP A 233 -44.47 -7.53 4.96
C ASP A 233 -43.19 -7.02 4.31
N TYR A 234 -42.31 -7.91 3.85
CA TYR A 234 -41.05 -7.58 3.20
C TYR A 234 -41.19 -7.37 1.68
N SER A 235 -42.40 -7.37 1.11
CA SER A 235 -42.60 -7.29 -0.34
C SER A 235 -42.01 -6.01 -0.94
N ALA A 236 -42.18 -4.86 -0.30
CA ALA A 236 -41.60 -3.59 -0.74
C ALA A 236 -40.07 -3.58 -0.65
N LEU A 237 -39.53 -4.18 0.41
CA LEU A 237 -38.08 -4.33 0.61
C LEU A 237 -37.47 -5.21 -0.49
N ASN A 238 -38.05 -6.38 -0.74
CA ASN A 238 -37.61 -7.30 -1.77
C ASN A 238 -37.72 -6.70 -3.18
N ALA A 239 -38.81 -5.95 -3.45
CA ALA A 239 -38.98 -5.22 -4.71
C ALA A 239 -37.88 -4.17 -4.91
N THR A 240 -37.50 -3.44 -3.85
CA THR A 240 -36.41 -2.46 -3.90
C THR A 240 -35.06 -3.14 -4.18
N LEU A 241 -34.70 -4.18 -3.44
CA LEU A 241 -33.46 -4.93 -3.66
C LEU A 241 -33.38 -5.47 -5.10
N LYS A 242 -34.46 -6.07 -5.60
CA LYS A 242 -34.53 -6.62 -6.96
C LYS A 242 -34.41 -5.54 -8.03
N ARG A 243 -35.02 -4.39 -7.81
CA ARG A 243 -34.92 -3.24 -8.73
C ARG A 243 -33.47 -2.75 -8.82
N LEU A 244 -32.79 -2.54 -7.69
CA LEU A 244 -31.40 -2.11 -7.64
C LEU A 244 -30.46 -3.14 -8.30
N GLU A 245 -30.67 -4.43 -8.03
CA GLU A 245 -29.93 -5.50 -8.67
C GLU A 245 -30.10 -5.50 -10.20
N ASN A 246 -31.34 -5.41 -10.69
CA ASN A 246 -31.62 -5.39 -12.13
C ASN A 246 -30.98 -4.16 -12.81
N GLU A 247 -31.03 -3.00 -12.15
CA GLU A 247 -30.39 -1.78 -12.64
C GLU A 247 -28.87 -1.96 -12.76
N GLY A 248 -28.25 -2.51 -11.72
CA GLY A 248 -26.82 -2.78 -11.72
C GLY A 248 -26.38 -3.82 -12.73
N ARG A 249 -27.13 -4.93 -12.84
CA ARG A 249 -26.88 -5.96 -13.86
C ARG A 249 -26.99 -5.40 -15.28
N ALA A 250 -28.04 -4.61 -15.54
CA ALA A 250 -28.23 -3.97 -16.85
C ALA A 250 -27.07 -3.02 -17.18
N LYS A 251 -26.57 -2.28 -16.18
CA LYS A 251 -25.44 -1.38 -16.36
C LYS A 251 -24.17 -2.14 -16.73
N LEU A 252 -23.82 -3.21 -15.99
CA LEU A 252 -22.63 -4.03 -16.30
C LEU A 252 -22.75 -4.75 -17.64
N GLN A 253 -23.96 -5.22 -18.02
CA GLN A 253 -24.19 -5.80 -19.34
C GLN A 253 -23.98 -4.77 -20.46
N ALA A 254 -24.41 -3.52 -20.24
CA ALA A 254 -24.15 -2.43 -21.18
C ALA A 254 -22.65 -2.08 -21.29
N ASP A 255 -21.88 -2.29 -20.22
CA ASP A 255 -20.42 -2.15 -20.19
C ASP A 255 -19.70 -3.36 -20.82
N GLY A 256 -20.42 -4.41 -21.25
CA GLY A 256 -19.90 -5.56 -22.00
C GLY A 256 -19.69 -6.83 -21.17
N PHE A 257 -20.06 -6.86 -19.89
CA PHE A 257 -19.98 -8.07 -19.07
C PHE A 257 -21.10 -9.04 -19.37
N LYS A 258 -20.78 -10.34 -19.40
CA LYS A 258 -21.77 -11.40 -19.55
C LYS A 258 -22.47 -11.66 -18.20
N PRO A 259 -23.70 -12.23 -18.22
CA PRO A 259 -24.45 -12.51 -16.98
C PRO A 259 -23.68 -13.35 -15.95
N GLU A 260 -22.89 -14.32 -16.40
CA GLU A 260 -22.06 -15.20 -15.58
C GLU A 260 -20.83 -14.52 -14.93
N GLU A 261 -20.42 -13.38 -15.49
CA GLU A 261 -19.31 -12.56 -14.97
C GLU A 261 -19.80 -11.53 -13.93
N ILE A 262 -21.12 -11.47 -13.69
CA ILE A 262 -21.71 -10.47 -12.79
C ILE A 262 -22.03 -11.11 -11.43
N VAL A 263 -21.35 -10.66 -10.41
CA VAL A 263 -21.60 -11.01 -9.00
C VAL A 263 -22.38 -9.90 -8.32
N VAL A 264 -23.35 -10.28 -7.51
CA VAL A 264 -24.20 -9.36 -6.73
C VAL A 264 -23.97 -9.62 -5.26
N GLU A 265 -23.76 -8.56 -4.52
CA GLU A 265 -23.65 -8.56 -3.08
C GLU A 265 -24.68 -7.57 -2.53
N ARG A 266 -25.44 -7.99 -1.51
CA ARG A 266 -26.46 -7.17 -0.87
C ARG A 266 -26.10 -6.93 0.57
N SER A 267 -26.45 -5.75 1.08
CA SER A 267 -26.30 -5.43 2.49
C SER A 267 -27.41 -4.49 2.97
N MET A 268 -27.56 -4.43 4.28
CA MET A 268 -28.48 -3.54 4.99
C MET A 268 -27.71 -2.67 5.96
N GLU A 269 -28.01 -1.38 5.99
CA GLU A 269 -27.55 -0.46 7.01
C GLU A 269 -28.60 -0.38 8.11
N MET A 270 -28.22 -0.85 9.29
CA MET A 270 -29.11 -1.03 10.43
C MET A 270 -28.54 -0.37 11.68
N ARG A 271 -29.41 0.04 12.60
CA ARG A 271 -29.02 0.61 13.91
C ARG A 271 -30.07 0.32 14.96
N TYR A 272 -29.69 0.43 16.22
CA TYR A 272 -30.72 0.51 17.27
C TYR A 272 -31.44 1.85 17.19
N VAL A 273 -32.74 1.84 17.47
CA VAL A 273 -33.54 3.06 17.45
C VAL A 273 -32.96 4.11 18.39
N GLY A 274 -32.74 5.31 17.86
CA GLY A 274 -32.14 6.44 18.58
C GLY A 274 -30.63 6.57 18.43
N GLN A 275 -29.93 5.61 17.76
CA GLN A 275 -28.54 5.77 17.40
C GLN A 275 -28.35 6.62 16.13
N VAL A 276 -27.16 7.21 15.99
CA VAL A 276 -26.79 8.04 14.83
C VAL A 276 -26.04 7.23 13.79
N HIS A 277 -25.22 6.26 14.22
CA HIS A 277 -24.37 5.50 13.33
C HIS A 277 -24.97 4.13 13.00
N GLU A 278 -24.93 3.77 11.74
CA GLU A 278 -25.43 2.50 11.21
C GLU A 278 -24.31 1.43 11.18
N CYS A 279 -24.72 0.17 11.29
CA CYS A 279 -23.90 -0.99 10.97
C CYS A 279 -24.33 -1.54 9.62
N ASN A 280 -23.38 -1.77 8.74
CA ASN A 280 -23.61 -2.48 7.48
C ASN A 280 -23.53 -3.99 7.73
N VAL A 281 -24.62 -4.70 7.39
CA VAL A 281 -24.77 -6.16 7.54
C VAL A 281 -24.96 -6.79 6.17
N ALA A 282 -24.08 -7.70 5.79
CA ALA A 282 -24.22 -8.47 4.56
C ALA A 282 -25.43 -9.40 4.65
N ILE A 283 -26.18 -9.52 3.55
CA ILE A 283 -27.36 -10.38 3.47
C ILE A 283 -27.27 -11.32 2.27
N SER A 284 -28.05 -12.43 2.29
CA SER A 284 -28.13 -13.33 1.16
C SER A 284 -28.83 -12.67 -0.06
N ASN A 285 -28.67 -13.27 -1.22
CA ASN A 285 -29.36 -12.81 -2.45
C ASN A 285 -30.78 -13.36 -2.59
N ASP A 286 -31.25 -14.11 -1.58
CA ASP A 286 -32.61 -14.63 -1.52
C ASP A 286 -33.60 -13.54 -1.10
N ASP A 287 -34.90 -13.82 -1.30
CA ASP A 287 -35.96 -12.92 -0.82
C ASP A 287 -36.00 -12.92 0.71
N ILE A 288 -36.08 -11.73 1.28
CA ILE A 288 -36.17 -11.53 2.73
C ILE A 288 -37.54 -12.00 3.21
N ASN A 289 -37.52 -12.76 4.29
CA ASN A 289 -38.69 -13.25 5.03
C ASN A 289 -38.40 -13.26 6.54
N ASP A 290 -39.37 -13.63 7.39
CA ASP A 290 -39.19 -13.64 8.85
C ASP A 290 -37.99 -14.50 9.30
N ALA A 291 -37.75 -15.64 8.64
CA ALA A 291 -36.64 -16.51 9.00
C ALA A 291 -35.28 -15.90 8.67
N SER A 292 -35.13 -15.35 7.45
CA SER A 292 -33.88 -14.66 7.06
C SER A 292 -33.66 -13.39 7.86
N MET A 293 -34.74 -12.63 8.21
CA MET A 293 -34.63 -11.45 9.05
C MET A 293 -34.13 -11.77 10.46
N HIS A 294 -34.53 -12.91 11.02
CA HIS A 294 -34.01 -13.35 12.32
C HIS A 294 -32.49 -13.59 12.27
N THR A 295 -32.00 -14.19 11.20
CA THR A 295 -30.55 -14.38 10.98
C THR A 295 -29.84 -13.05 10.80
N ILE A 296 -30.40 -12.13 10.01
CA ILE A 296 -29.85 -10.79 9.76
C ILE A 296 -29.76 -9.98 11.08
N LEU A 297 -30.78 -10.07 11.94
CA LEU A 297 -30.73 -9.43 13.27
C LEU A 297 -29.64 -10.02 14.16
N HIS A 298 -29.48 -11.34 14.16
CA HIS A 298 -28.37 -11.98 14.88
C HIS A 298 -27.01 -11.45 14.40
N ASP A 299 -26.78 -11.41 13.09
CA ASP A 299 -25.54 -10.92 12.48
C ASP A 299 -25.35 -9.42 12.76
N PHE A 300 -26.42 -8.64 12.78
CA PHE A 300 -26.39 -7.23 13.20
C PHE A 300 -25.87 -7.08 14.63
N HIS A 301 -26.41 -7.85 15.59
CA HIS A 301 -25.97 -7.78 16.98
C HIS A 301 -24.49 -8.14 17.14
N LEU A 302 -24.02 -9.19 16.46
CA LEU A 302 -22.60 -9.57 16.45
C LEU A 302 -21.74 -8.47 15.84
N ARG A 303 -22.18 -7.90 14.73
CA ARG A 303 -21.45 -6.82 14.06
C ARG A 303 -21.38 -5.56 14.90
N HIS A 304 -22.49 -5.20 15.55
CA HIS A 304 -22.58 -4.04 16.43
C HIS A 304 -21.65 -4.20 17.65
N GLU A 305 -21.62 -5.38 18.26
CA GLU A 305 -20.72 -5.67 19.37
C GLU A 305 -19.25 -5.59 18.94
N ALA A 306 -18.93 -6.09 17.76
CA ALA A 306 -17.57 -6.00 17.22
C ALA A 306 -17.11 -4.56 16.92
N LEU A 307 -18.04 -3.67 16.52
CA LEU A 307 -17.73 -2.28 16.19
C LEU A 307 -17.76 -1.34 17.40
N PHE A 308 -18.74 -1.56 18.29
CA PHE A 308 -19.02 -0.61 19.38
C PHE A 308 -18.79 -1.23 20.79
N THR A 309 -18.33 -2.47 20.86
CA THR A 309 -18.01 -3.20 22.11
C THR A 309 -19.22 -3.54 22.99
N TYR A 310 -20.44 -3.37 22.48
CA TYR A 310 -21.67 -3.77 23.16
C TYR A 310 -22.75 -4.16 22.14
N SER A 311 -23.75 -4.91 22.59
CA SER A 311 -24.97 -5.21 21.86
C SER A 311 -26.20 -5.17 22.78
N GLU A 312 -27.36 -4.86 22.22
CA GLU A 312 -28.65 -4.78 22.95
C GLU A 312 -29.71 -5.63 22.24
N PRO A 313 -29.67 -6.98 22.33
CA PRO A 313 -30.58 -7.85 21.58
C PRO A 313 -32.08 -7.68 21.91
N GLN A 314 -32.41 -6.96 22.97
CA GLN A 314 -33.80 -6.65 23.35
C GLN A 314 -34.28 -5.31 22.81
N SER A 315 -33.39 -4.48 22.27
CA SER A 315 -33.73 -3.17 21.72
C SER A 315 -34.25 -3.30 20.29
N VAL A 316 -35.18 -2.41 19.92
CA VAL A 316 -35.73 -2.37 18.56
C VAL A 316 -34.66 -1.91 17.58
N VAL A 317 -34.54 -2.63 16.47
CA VAL A 317 -33.62 -2.31 15.38
C VAL A 317 -34.36 -1.59 14.26
N GLU A 318 -33.73 -0.58 13.71
CA GLU A 318 -34.22 0.17 12.55
C GLU A 318 -33.34 -0.18 11.34
N LEU A 319 -33.98 -0.65 10.26
CA LEU A 319 -33.39 -0.64 8.93
C LEU A 319 -33.43 0.79 8.40
N VAL A 320 -32.32 1.30 7.89
CA VAL A 320 -32.20 2.68 7.37
C VAL A 320 -32.08 2.67 5.86
N ASN A 321 -31.11 1.90 5.35
CA ASN A 321 -30.83 1.80 3.92
C ASN A 321 -30.62 0.34 3.50
N VAL A 322 -30.85 0.08 2.21
CA VAL A 322 -30.41 -1.13 1.54
C VAL A 322 -29.38 -0.78 0.47
N GLU A 323 -28.37 -1.59 0.37
CA GLU A 323 -27.30 -1.43 -0.61
C GLU A 323 -27.20 -2.70 -1.46
N VAL A 324 -27.05 -2.51 -2.77
CA VAL A 324 -26.75 -3.57 -3.72
C VAL A 324 -25.48 -3.18 -4.46
N MET A 325 -24.44 -3.96 -4.28
CA MET A 325 -23.22 -3.85 -5.05
C MET A 325 -23.24 -4.90 -6.17
N VAL A 326 -23.06 -4.44 -7.40
CA VAL A 326 -22.87 -5.33 -8.54
C VAL A 326 -21.43 -5.23 -9.03
N ARG A 327 -20.81 -6.37 -9.25
CA ARG A 327 -19.40 -6.48 -9.62
C ARG A 327 -19.24 -7.30 -10.89
N GLY A 328 -18.72 -6.65 -11.95
CA GLY A 328 -18.29 -7.32 -13.18
C GLY A 328 -16.88 -7.86 -12.96
N GLN A 329 -16.75 -9.18 -12.96
CA GLN A 329 -15.47 -9.85 -12.76
C GLN A 329 -14.63 -9.73 -14.03
N VAL A 330 -13.47 -9.07 -13.91
CA VAL A 330 -12.46 -9.02 -14.97
C VAL A 330 -11.62 -10.28 -14.93
N GLU A 331 -11.34 -10.86 -16.10
CA GLU A 331 -10.41 -11.98 -16.20
C GLU A 331 -9.03 -11.56 -15.64
N LYS A 332 -8.55 -12.30 -14.65
CA LYS A 332 -7.27 -11.99 -14.03
C LYS A 332 -6.13 -12.52 -14.91
N PRO A 333 -5.10 -11.70 -15.19
CA PRO A 333 -3.98 -12.15 -15.98
C PRO A 333 -3.27 -13.31 -15.29
N HIS A 334 -2.95 -14.34 -16.04
CA HIS A 334 -2.09 -15.40 -15.58
C HIS A 334 -0.63 -14.90 -15.65
N ILE A 335 -0.01 -14.67 -14.49
CA ILE A 335 1.44 -14.40 -14.45
C ILE A 335 2.16 -15.73 -14.67
N ALA A 336 2.83 -15.85 -15.82
CA ALA A 336 3.64 -17.03 -16.10
C ALA A 336 4.73 -17.18 -15.04
N PRO A 337 4.90 -18.38 -14.48
CA PRO A 337 5.98 -18.63 -13.53
C PRO A 337 7.36 -18.33 -14.17
N ILE A 338 8.21 -17.63 -13.43
CA ILE A 338 9.61 -17.46 -13.86
C ILE A 338 10.38 -18.77 -13.71
N ALA A 339 11.33 -18.98 -14.59
CA ALA A 339 12.15 -20.19 -14.57
C ALA A 339 12.95 -20.30 -13.25
N ALA A 340 13.14 -21.54 -12.79
CA ALA A 340 14.05 -21.80 -11.70
C ALA A 340 15.49 -21.39 -12.10
N SER A 341 16.25 -20.91 -11.11
CA SER A 341 17.65 -20.60 -11.33
C SER A 341 18.42 -21.85 -11.73
N SER A 342 19.24 -21.73 -12.77
CA SER A 342 20.15 -22.79 -13.20
C SER A 342 21.58 -22.60 -12.71
N LYS A 343 21.85 -21.48 -12.03
CA LYS A 343 23.15 -21.05 -11.55
C LYS A 343 23.07 -20.56 -10.12
N PRO A 344 24.14 -20.57 -9.34
CA PRO A 344 24.17 -19.95 -8.04
C PRO A 344 23.86 -18.45 -8.13
N ALA A 345 23.06 -17.91 -7.21
CA ALA A 345 22.71 -16.48 -7.16
C ALA A 345 23.97 -15.56 -7.16
N SER A 346 25.11 -16.05 -6.65
CA SER A 346 26.38 -15.30 -6.65
C SER A 346 26.90 -14.97 -8.05
N GLU A 347 26.51 -15.70 -9.09
CA GLU A 347 26.89 -15.39 -10.48
C GLU A 347 26.15 -14.15 -11.02
N ALA A 348 25.04 -13.75 -10.41
CA ALA A 348 24.33 -12.52 -10.74
C ALA A 348 24.95 -11.26 -10.10
N ILE A 349 26.06 -11.39 -9.34
CA ILE A 349 26.76 -10.23 -8.80
C ILE A 349 27.53 -9.55 -9.93
N VAL A 350 27.13 -8.32 -10.25
CA VAL A 350 27.76 -7.52 -11.31
C VAL A 350 28.90 -6.65 -10.81
N THR A 351 28.83 -6.22 -9.54
CA THR A 351 29.84 -5.37 -8.89
C THR A 351 29.64 -5.36 -7.38
N ARG A 352 30.58 -4.70 -6.70
CA ARG A 352 30.43 -4.34 -5.28
C ARG A 352 30.61 -2.85 -5.11
N ARG A 353 29.93 -2.28 -4.12
CA ARG A 353 30.00 -0.84 -3.86
C ARG A 353 30.00 -0.58 -2.36
N PRO A 354 30.83 0.37 -1.89
CA PRO A 354 30.77 0.80 -0.49
C PRO A 354 29.43 1.52 -0.22
N MET A 355 28.79 1.14 0.88
CA MET A 355 27.50 1.70 1.33
C MET A 355 27.52 1.99 2.83
N ILE A 356 26.74 2.99 3.26
CA ILE A 356 26.47 3.26 4.66
C ILE A 356 25.11 2.67 5.01
N LEU A 357 25.09 1.61 5.80
CA LEU A 357 23.89 0.82 6.10
C LEU A 357 23.38 0.99 7.53
N SER A 358 24.14 1.68 8.38
CA SER A 358 23.82 1.83 9.80
C SER A 358 24.20 3.19 10.35
N HIS A 359 23.70 3.52 11.56
CA HIS A 359 24.04 4.72 12.33
C HIS A 359 25.49 4.76 12.82
N GLN A 360 26.29 3.72 12.56
CA GLN A 360 27.73 3.73 12.81
C GLN A 360 28.49 4.46 11.72
N TYR A 361 27.82 4.77 10.59
CA TYR A 361 28.37 5.50 9.43
C TYR A 361 29.60 4.85 8.80
N GLU A 362 29.76 3.55 9.01
CA GLU A 362 30.86 2.78 8.42
C GLU A 362 30.50 2.36 7.01
N TRP A 363 31.50 2.40 6.11
CA TRP A 363 31.37 1.95 4.75
C TRP A 363 31.50 0.44 4.67
N GLU A 364 30.44 -0.24 4.24
CA GLU A 364 30.41 -1.68 4.04
C GLU A 364 30.46 -2.01 2.53
N ASP A 365 31.43 -2.88 2.14
CA ASP A 365 31.52 -3.35 0.75
C ASP A 365 30.37 -4.31 0.43
N THR A 366 29.39 -3.83 -0.31
CA THR A 366 28.10 -4.48 -0.51
C THR A 366 27.95 -5.02 -1.93
N PRO A 367 27.57 -6.32 -2.12
CA PRO A 367 27.36 -6.89 -3.45
C PRO A 367 26.09 -6.33 -4.09
N ILE A 368 26.16 -6.13 -5.41
CA ILE A 368 25.05 -5.67 -6.25
C ILE A 368 24.71 -6.79 -7.24
N TYR A 369 23.50 -7.29 -7.13
CA TYR A 369 22.96 -8.34 -7.99
C TYR A 369 22.17 -7.73 -9.14
N ASN A 370 22.36 -8.26 -10.34
CA ASN A 370 21.47 -8.00 -11.47
C ASN A 370 20.19 -8.85 -11.30
N GLY A 371 19.07 -8.22 -10.96
CA GLY A 371 17.80 -8.91 -10.74
C GLY A 371 17.30 -9.66 -11.97
N SER A 372 17.65 -9.22 -13.20
CA SER A 372 17.25 -9.90 -14.43
C SER A 372 17.92 -11.27 -14.62
N GLU A 373 19.03 -11.53 -13.93
CA GLU A 373 19.74 -12.81 -13.98
C GLU A 373 19.34 -13.77 -12.86
N LEU A 374 18.51 -13.31 -11.92
CA LEU A 374 17.99 -14.12 -10.83
C LEU A 374 16.76 -14.92 -11.26
N GLY A 375 16.69 -16.18 -10.87
CA GLY A 375 15.61 -17.12 -11.13
C GLY A 375 14.87 -17.56 -9.87
N ALA A 376 13.76 -18.27 -10.06
CA ALA A 376 12.99 -18.80 -8.94
C ALA A 376 13.84 -19.74 -8.08
N GLY A 377 13.74 -19.59 -6.76
CA GLY A 377 14.50 -20.34 -5.78
C GLY A 377 15.83 -19.70 -5.37
N ASP A 378 16.28 -18.63 -6.05
CA ASP A 378 17.45 -17.89 -5.60
C ASP A 378 17.21 -17.23 -4.24
N VAL A 379 18.19 -17.36 -3.35
CA VAL A 379 18.19 -16.76 -2.01
C VAL A 379 19.39 -15.83 -1.89
N ILE A 380 19.11 -14.56 -1.61
CA ILE A 380 20.11 -13.51 -1.43
C ILE A 380 20.09 -13.06 0.04
N ALA A 381 21.23 -13.21 0.72
CA ALA A 381 21.40 -12.71 2.07
C ALA A 381 21.90 -11.26 2.07
N GLY A 382 21.36 -10.44 2.99
CA GLY A 382 21.88 -9.09 3.23
C GLY A 382 23.18 -9.07 4.05
N PRO A 383 24.00 -8.00 3.94
CA PRO A 383 23.70 -6.81 3.14
C PRO A 383 23.89 -7.04 1.64
N ALA A 384 22.95 -6.55 0.85
CA ALA A 384 22.98 -6.66 -0.60
C ALA A 384 22.08 -5.62 -1.28
N ILE A 385 22.37 -5.29 -2.52
CA ILE A 385 21.45 -4.64 -3.43
C ILE A 385 21.00 -5.62 -4.52
N ILE A 386 19.69 -5.67 -4.80
CA ILE A 386 19.14 -6.29 -5.99
C ILE A 386 18.67 -5.16 -6.91
N GLN A 387 19.26 -5.08 -8.09
CA GLN A 387 18.96 -4.04 -9.07
C GLN A 387 18.05 -4.64 -10.15
N GLU A 388 16.77 -4.26 -10.10
CA GLU A 388 15.80 -4.55 -11.15
C GLU A 388 15.76 -3.38 -12.16
N PRO A 389 15.27 -3.60 -13.39
CA PRO A 389 15.22 -2.52 -14.39
C PRO A 389 14.49 -1.25 -13.95
N THR A 390 13.55 -1.36 -13.04
CA THR A 390 12.68 -0.24 -12.65
C THR A 390 12.61 0.00 -11.15
N THR A 391 13.31 -0.78 -10.34
CA THR A 391 13.38 -0.61 -8.87
C THR A 391 14.72 -1.12 -8.33
N THR A 392 15.12 -0.61 -7.19
CA THR A 392 16.30 -1.04 -6.45
C THR A 392 15.88 -1.53 -5.09
N LEU A 393 16.25 -2.74 -4.73
CA LEU A 393 15.94 -3.35 -3.44
C LEU A 393 17.20 -3.41 -2.57
N LEU A 394 17.15 -2.76 -1.42
CA LEU A 394 18.21 -2.80 -0.42
C LEU A 394 17.88 -3.83 0.66
N LEU A 395 18.72 -4.83 0.78
CA LEU A 395 18.68 -5.80 1.88
C LEU A 395 19.68 -5.40 2.96
N LYS A 396 19.23 -5.32 4.20
CA LYS A 396 20.08 -5.07 5.37
C LYS A 396 20.59 -6.39 5.95
N LYS A 397 21.62 -6.31 6.76
CA LYS A 397 22.15 -7.46 7.51
C LYS A 397 21.03 -8.11 8.36
N GLY A 398 20.97 -9.45 8.33
CA GLY A 398 19.92 -10.20 9.04
C GLY A 398 18.62 -10.36 8.25
N TRP A 399 18.56 -9.87 7.01
CA TRP A 399 17.47 -10.13 6.07
C TRP A 399 17.93 -10.98 4.91
N GLN A 400 17.00 -11.72 4.36
CA GLN A 400 17.21 -12.48 3.13
C GLN A 400 16.01 -12.29 2.18
N ALA A 401 16.27 -12.35 0.89
CA ALA A 401 15.27 -12.33 -0.17
C ALA A 401 15.23 -13.67 -0.87
N ASN A 402 14.07 -14.31 -0.91
CA ASN A 402 13.83 -15.52 -1.69
C ASN A 402 12.97 -15.16 -2.91
N LEU A 403 13.45 -15.45 -4.12
CA LEU A 403 12.72 -15.17 -5.34
C LEU A 403 11.74 -16.31 -5.64
N HIS A 404 10.45 -16.02 -5.52
CA HIS A 404 9.37 -16.96 -5.77
C HIS A 404 9.10 -17.12 -7.27
N THR A 405 8.47 -18.24 -7.67
CA THR A 405 8.06 -18.50 -9.07
C THR A 405 7.13 -17.45 -9.65
N SER A 406 6.38 -16.71 -8.83
CA SER A 406 5.56 -15.57 -9.27
C SER A 406 6.35 -14.32 -9.66
N GLY A 407 7.70 -14.35 -9.59
CA GLY A 407 8.53 -13.17 -9.81
C GLY A 407 8.48 -12.15 -8.66
N THR A 408 8.12 -12.58 -7.46
CA THR A 408 8.09 -11.76 -6.26
C THR A 408 9.19 -12.17 -5.30
N TYR A 409 9.98 -11.23 -4.85
CA TYR A 409 10.92 -11.43 -3.76
C TYR A 409 10.15 -11.46 -2.43
N HIS A 410 10.28 -12.55 -1.69
CA HIS A 410 9.81 -12.65 -0.32
C HIS A 410 10.98 -12.40 0.62
N LEU A 411 10.97 -11.26 1.29
CA LEU A 411 11.97 -10.88 2.25
C LEU A 411 11.53 -11.33 3.64
N THR A 412 12.46 -12.00 4.33
CA THR A 412 12.26 -12.44 5.72
C THR A 412 13.53 -12.20 6.52
N LYS A 413 13.40 -12.12 7.85
CA LYS A 413 14.58 -12.12 8.72
C LYS A 413 15.30 -13.47 8.59
N ALA A 414 16.61 -13.43 8.44
CA ALA A 414 17.42 -14.64 8.47
C ALA A 414 17.34 -15.28 9.86
N ALA A 415 17.21 -16.61 9.89
CA ALA A 415 17.09 -17.38 11.13
C ALA A 415 18.36 -17.29 12.01
#